data_5d9de58d688c02a93b2f90305e12dcb6
#
_entry.id   5d9de58d688c02a93b2f90305e12dcb6
#
_cell.length_a   1.000
_cell.length_b   1.000
_cell.length_c   1.000
_cell.angle_alpha   90.00
_cell.angle_beta   90.00
_cell.angle_gamma   90.00
#
_symmetry.space_group_name_H-M   'P 1'
#
loop_
_entity.id
_entity.type
_entity.pdbx_description
1 polymer ?
#
loop_
_entity_poly.entity_id
_entity_poly.type
_entity_poly.pdbx_seq_one_letter_code
_entity_poly.pdbx_strand_id
1 'polypeptide(L)' 'MRLTSLKLRRFERGLLQLEVARRAEMTWGRLSEIENGRVDPQPDELQRIASALGISAQHLLGAAVRPR' A
#
# COMPACT_ATOMS: atom_id res chain seq x y z
N MET A 1 8.10 10.72 -1.66
CA MET A 1 7.03 10.41 -0.98
C MET A 1 7.19 9.19 -0.24
N ARG A 2 6.43 8.99 0.62
CA ARG A 2 6.53 7.97 1.32
C ARG A 2 5.32 7.26 1.39
N LEU A 3 5.27 6.06 1.45
CA LEU A 3 4.11 5.27 1.63
C LEU A 3 4.00 4.86 3.07
N THR A 4 4.42 5.75 3.96
CA THR A 4 4.23 5.47 5.36
C THR A 4 2.77 5.35 5.70
N SER A 5 1.92 6.03 4.93
CA SER A 5 0.49 5.90 5.16
C SER A 5 -0.01 4.51 4.84
N LEU A 6 0.64 3.82 3.91
CA LEU A 6 0.27 2.44 3.60
C LEU A 6 0.49 1.55 4.82
N LYS A 7 1.64 1.68 5.43
CA LYS A 7 1.95 0.89 6.62
C LYS A 7 0.97 1.22 7.75
N LEU A 8 0.66 2.49 7.93
CA LEU A 8 -0.27 2.92 8.95
C LEU A 8 -1.66 2.35 8.71
N ARG A 9 -2.12 2.43 7.46
CA ARG A 9 -3.44 1.88 7.13
C ARG A 9 -3.50 0.39 7.39
N ARG A 10 -2.42 -0.29 7.08
CA ARG A 10 -2.36 -1.72 7.33
C ARG A 10 -2.46 -2.02 8.82
N PHE A 11 -1.69 -1.27 9.62
CA PHE A 11 -1.74 -1.44 11.07
C PHE A 11 -3.12 -1.14 11.62
N GLU A 12 -3.76 -0.11 11.11
CA GLU A 12 -5.08 0.26 11.57
C GLU A 12 -6.09 -0.84 11.34
N ARG A 13 -5.86 -1.65 10.32
CA ARG A 13 -6.77 -2.74 10.02
C ARG A 13 -6.33 -4.06 10.63
N GLY A 14 -5.25 -4.05 11.37
CA GLY A 14 -4.77 -5.25 12.02
C GLY A 14 -4.28 -6.32 11.05
N LEU A 15 -3.79 -5.89 9.89
CA LEU A 15 -3.36 -6.84 8.87
C LEU A 15 -1.86 -7.00 8.87
N LEU A 16 -1.42 -8.24 8.68
CA LEU A 16 -0.01 -8.51 8.51
C LEU A 16 0.41 -8.20 7.09
N GLN A 17 1.68 -7.89 6.92
CA GLN A 17 2.23 -7.61 5.60
C GLN A 17 1.95 -8.76 4.63
N LEU A 18 2.14 -9.97 5.10
CA LEU A 18 1.91 -11.13 4.26
C LEU A 18 0.46 -11.25 3.81
N GLU A 19 -0.47 -10.91 4.69
CA GLU A 19 -1.88 -10.95 4.33
C GLU A 19 -2.21 -9.97 3.22
N VAL A 20 -1.67 -8.76 3.32
CA VAL A 20 -1.91 -7.75 2.32
C VAL A 20 -1.26 -8.17 1.00
N ALA A 21 -0.05 -8.69 1.05
CA ALA A 21 0.63 -9.14 -0.16
C ALA A 21 -0.18 -10.21 -0.87
N ARG A 22 -0.70 -11.17 -0.12
CA ARG A 22 -1.54 -12.21 -0.72
C ARG A 22 -2.78 -11.64 -1.37
N ARG A 23 -3.48 -10.77 -0.67
CA ARG A 23 -4.70 -10.20 -1.20
C ARG A 23 -4.43 -9.33 -2.42
N ALA A 24 -3.29 -8.68 -2.43
CA ALA A 24 -2.90 -7.82 -3.55
C ALA A 24 -2.21 -8.60 -4.66
N GLU A 25 -2.05 -9.91 -4.46
CA GLU A 25 -1.43 -10.79 -5.45
C GLU A 25 -0.04 -10.34 -5.83
N MET A 26 0.76 -10.06 -4.82
CA MET A 26 2.14 -9.69 -5.04
C MET A 26 3.00 -10.39 -4.00
N THR A 27 4.30 -10.39 -4.23
CA THR A 27 5.22 -11.02 -3.29
C THR A 27 5.35 -10.16 -2.05
N TRP A 28 5.70 -10.81 -0.96
CA TRP A 28 5.95 -10.11 0.28
C TRP A 28 7.08 -9.11 0.11
N GLY A 29 8.15 -9.53 -0.58
CA GLY A 29 9.29 -8.64 -0.78
C GLY A 29 8.91 -7.39 -1.54
N ARG A 30 8.07 -7.53 -2.56
CA ARG A 30 7.64 -6.37 -3.33
C ARG A 30 6.83 -5.42 -2.46
N LEU A 31 5.89 -5.96 -1.69
CA LEU A 31 5.09 -5.12 -0.81
C LEU A 31 5.98 -4.42 0.22
N SER A 32 6.94 -5.14 0.75
CA SER A 32 7.84 -4.56 1.73
C SER A 32 8.61 -3.39 1.16
N GLU A 33 9.09 -3.53 -0.07
CA GLU A 33 9.82 -2.45 -0.71
C GLU A 33 8.94 -1.23 -0.94
N ILE A 34 7.70 -1.48 -1.30
CA ILE A 34 6.75 -0.39 -1.51
C ILE A 34 6.46 0.30 -0.18
N GLU A 35 6.23 -0.46 0.88
CA GLU A 35 5.93 0.11 2.19
C GLU A 35 7.10 0.93 2.73
N ASN A 36 8.30 0.52 2.42
CA ASN A 36 9.48 1.22 2.90
C ASN A 36 9.91 2.38 2.01
N GLY A 37 9.16 2.61 0.95
CA GLY A 37 9.45 3.75 0.07
C GLY A 37 10.63 3.53 -0.84
N ARG A 38 11.07 2.29 -1.00
CA ARG A 38 12.21 2.01 -1.87
C ARG A 38 11.83 1.99 -3.34
N VAL A 39 10.60 1.60 -3.62
CA VAL A 39 10.10 1.60 -4.99
C VAL A 39 8.71 2.20 -4.97
N ASP A 40 8.32 2.78 -6.07
CA ASP A 40 6.97 3.28 -6.22
C ASP A 40 6.09 2.19 -6.81
N PRO A 41 4.87 2.03 -6.31
CA PRO A 41 3.99 1.01 -6.87
C PRO A 41 3.52 1.40 -8.25
N GLN A 42 3.31 0.40 -9.08
CA GLN A 42 2.65 0.62 -10.36
C GLN A 42 1.18 0.93 -10.07
N PRO A 43 0.48 1.59 -11.00
CA PRO A 43 -0.93 1.91 -10.77
C PRO A 43 -1.80 0.72 -10.42
N ASP A 44 -1.58 -0.41 -11.08
CA ASP A 44 -2.37 -1.60 -10.80
C ASP A 44 -2.01 -2.18 -9.43
N GLU A 45 -0.75 -2.09 -9.03
CA GLU A 45 -0.35 -2.54 -7.71
C GLU A 45 -1.02 -1.69 -6.64
N LEU A 46 -1.07 -0.40 -6.86
CA LEU A 46 -1.69 0.50 -5.92
C LEU A 46 -3.16 0.18 -5.75
N GLN A 47 -3.84 -0.11 -6.86
CA GLN A 47 -5.23 -0.50 -6.81
C GLN A 47 -5.44 -1.79 -6.02
N ARG A 48 -4.58 -2.75 -6.25
CA ARG A 48 -4.71 -4.03 -5.57
C ARG A 48 -4.42 -3.89 -4.08
N ILE A 49 -3.44 -3.08 -3.72
CA ILE A 49 -3.12 -2.85 -2.32
C ILE A 49 -4.27 -2.12 -1.64
N ALA A 50 -4.81 -1.10 -2.29
CA ALA A 50 -5.92 -0.35 -1.73
C ALA A 50 -7.12 -1.27 -1.52
N SER A 51 -7.39 -2.12 -2.49
CA SER A 51 -8.48 -3.06 -2.39
C SER A 51 -8.27 -4.02 -1.22
N ALA A 52 -7.03 -4.49 -1.06
CA ALA A 52 -6.70 -5.40 0.03
C ALA A 52 -6.91 -4.73 1.39
N LEU A 53 -6.73 -3.43 1.44
CA LEU A 53 -6.91 -2.68 2.67
C LEU A 53 -8.33 -2.18 2.86
N GLY A 54 -9.17 -2.32 1.84
CA GLY A 54 -10.55 -1.87 1.94
C GLY A 54 -10.70 -0.36 1.84
N ILE A 55 -9.77 0.30 1.16
CA ILE A 55 -9.87 1.75 0.94
C ILE A 55 -9.68 2.01 -0.54
N SER A 56 -9.97 3.24 -0.95
CA SER A 56 -9.81 3.58 -2.36
C SER A 56 -8.34 3.88 -2.64
N ALA A 57 -7.92 3.62 -3.86
CA ALA A 57 -6.56 3.93 -4.27
C ALA A 57 -6.30 5.42 -4.16
N GLN A 58 -7.33 6.21 -4.46
CA GLN A 58 -7.22 7.64 -4.39
C GLN A 58 -6.97 8.11 -2.97
N HIS A 59 -7.63 7.49 -2.02
CA HIS A 59 -7.46 7.80 -0.62
C HIS A 59 -6.02 7.49 -0.19
N LEU A 60 -5.50 6.38 -0.66
CA LEU A 60 -4.14 5.98 -0.34
C LEU A 60 -3.14 6.98 -0.92
N LEU A 61 -3.34 7.37 -2.17
CA LEU A 61 -2.50 8.35 -2.81
C LEU A 61 -2.58 9.70 -2.14
N GLY A 62 -3.78 10.09 -1.79
CA GLY A 62 -3.99 11.39 -1.17
C GLY A 62 -3.28 11.52 0.14
N ALA A 63 -3.11 10.42 0.85
CA ALA A 63 -2.42 10.44 2.11
C ALA A 63 -0.90 10.49 1.91
N ALA A 64 -0.42 9.97 0.79
CA ALA A 64 1.02 9.85 0.57
C ALA A 64 1.57 10.94 -0.32
N VAL A 65 0.75 11.47 -1.22
CA VAL A 65 1.20 12.44 -2.18
C VAL A 65 0.54 13.76 -1.94
N ARG A 66 1.23 14.85 -1.97
CA ARG A 66 0.67 16.07 -1.80
C ARG A 66 0.62 16.73 -3.02
N PRO A 67 -0.41 17.17 -3.40
CA PRO A 67 -0.55 17.86 -4.64
C PRO A 67 0.05 19.16 -4.43
N ARG A 68 0.44 19.70 -4.79
CA ARG A 68 0.86 20.81 -4.70
C ARG A 68 0.29 21.65 -4.78
#